data_2487f7e1608e506dcb622376e0b41d03
#
_entry.id   2487f7e1608e506dcb622376e0b41d03
#
_cell.length_a   1.000
_cell.length_b   1.000
_cell.length_c   1.000
_cell.angle_alpha   90.00
_cell.angle_beta   90.00
_cell.angle_gamma   90.00
#
_symmetry.space_group_name_H-M   'P 1'
#
loop_
_entity.id
_entity.type
_entity.pdbx_description
1 polymer ?
#
loop_
_entity_poly.entity_id
_entity_poly.type
_entity_poly.pdbx_seq_one_letter_code
_entity_poly.pdbx_strand_id
1 'polypeptide(L)'
;MRKQFFIFTLILLLLITYTCYKLVFAFNLSKLESLAVTLPLFFLMFGNFFVSRINPLMDEKKWYQYLTILGSLLMGLWGTFIIFSIITDFVKIIILIGINFLPSQSVVYIEISDWLFKFSNQYSFIIPIVAIIITVLGFLETIRGPVIKKIALKHKNINSDLHDFRIVQISDLHIGPSIQNEYINKVIQRTQQLDPDIIVLTGDIIDANPKIFAEQIQLLSHLKAKHGVYCIAGNHEYYWEINTVLNSLKKTNLTVLMNQNNIIKLNNTNLMIAGITDPTSKKMDPLNSPDLNKTLLNAQNLIIDFKILLAHQPNIYSEASQIGVDLLLSGHTHGGQFFPFNLLVPLVHKYYRGLAKHHEMAIYVNPGTGYWGPMNRFGIPAEISLLVLTQD
;
A
#
# COMPACT_ATOMS: atom_id res chain seq x y z
N MET A 1 -10.90 -20.19 -8.10
CA MET A 1 -11.81 -19.46 -7.18
C MET A 1 -12.20 -20.28 -5.94
N ARG A 2 -12.86 -21.45 -6.03
CA ARG A 2 -13.31 -22.22 -4.83
C ARG A 2 -12.20 -22.56 -3.83
N LYS A 3 -11.00 -22.99 -4.30
CA LYS A 3 -9.86 -23.33 -3.42
C LYS A 3 -9.31 -22.10 -2.68
N GLN A 4 -9.19 -20.97 -3.35
CA GLN A 4 -8.70 -19.72 -2.74
C GLN A 4 -9.70 -19.17 -1.71
N PHE A 5 -11.00 -19.22 -2.03
CA PHE A 5 -12.06 -18.85 -1.09
C PHE A 5 -12.07 -19.75 0.15
N PHE A 6 -11.91 -21.06 -0.02
CA PHE A 6 -11.84 -22.00 1.09
C PHE A 6 -10.64 -21.73 2.01
N ILE A 7 -9.44 -21.52 1.43
CA ILE A 7 -8.23 -21.17 2.20
C ILE A 7 -8.43 -19.87 2.98
N PHE A 8 -8.98 -18.84 2.33
CA PHE A 8 -9.26 -17.55 2.98
C PHE A 8 -10.23 -17.71 4.16
N THR A 9 -11.33 -18.45 3.97
CA THR A 9 -12.30 -18.72 5.04
C THR A 9 -11.68 -19.49 6.21
N LEU A 10 -10.83 -20.49 5.92
CA LEU A 10 -10.13 -21.24 6.95
C LEU A 10 -9.17 -20.34 7.76
N ILE A 11 -8.38 -19.52 7.09
CA ILE A 11 -7.47 -18.56 7.75
C ILE A 11 -8.27 -17.61 8.64
N LEU A 12 -9.38 -17.07 8.14
CA LEU A 12 -10.24 -16.16 8.89
C LEU A 12 -10.81 -16.83 10.15
N LEU A 13 -11.30 -18.06 10.04
CA LEU A 13 -11.79 -18.85 11.18
C LEU A 13 -10.69 -19.11 12.22
N LEU A 14 -9.49 -19.45 11.79
CA LEU A 14 -8.34 -19.64 12.68
C LEU A 14 -7.99 -18.35 13.43
N LEU A 15 -8.00 -17.20 12.73
CA LEU A 15 -7.73 -15.90 13.33
C LEU A 15 -8.82 -15.48 14.32
N ILE A 16 -10.10 -15.74 14.02
CA ILE A 16 -11.20 -15.51 14.97
C ILE A 16 -11.01 -16.35 16.22
N THR A 17 -10.76 -17.65 16.05
CA THR A 17 -10.57 -18.58 17.17
C THR A 17 -9.39 -18.18 18.06
N TYR A 18 -8.28 -17.79 17.42
CA TYR A 18 -7.11 -17.31 18.13
C TYR A 18 -7.37 -15.99 18.88
N THR A 19 -8.12 -15.08 18.28
CA THR A 19 -8.53 -13.82 18.93
C THR A 19 -9.38 -14.09 20.16
N CYS A 20 -10.40 -14.96 20.05
CA CYS A 20 -11.22 -15.38 21.19
C CYS A 20 -10.37 -15.98 22.31
N TYR A 21 -9.45 -16.88 21.96
CA TYR A 21 -8.52 -17.48 22.92
C TYR A 21 -7.72 -16.41 23.67
N LYS A 22 -7.14 -15.45 22.95
CA LYS A 22 -6.35 -14.37 23.55
C LYS A 22 -7.18 -13.45 24.45
N LEU A 23 -8.42 -13.12 24.07
CA LEU A 23 -9.31 -12.28 24.87
C LEU A 23 -9.76 -12.98 26.15
N VAL A 24 -9.98 -14.30 26.14
CA VAL A 24 -10.25 -15.08 27.36
C VAL A 24 -9.12 -14.88 28.38
N PHE A 25 -7.87 -14.99 27.95
CA PHE A 25 -6.72 -14.86 28.85
C PHE A 25 -6.43 -13.41 29.22
N ALA A 26 -6.55 -12.45 28.28
CA ALA A 26 -6.22 -11.07 28.54
C ALA A 26 -7.19 -10.36 29.49
N PHE A 27 -8.48 -10.72 29.43
CA PHE A 27 -9.55 -10.04 30.15
C PHE A 27 -10.37 -10.97 31.05
N ASN A 28 -9.93 -12.21 31.22
CA ASN A 28 -10.62 -13.24 32.01
C ASN A 28 -12.10 -13.43 31.59
N LEU A 29 -12.36 -13.36 30.27
CA LEU A 29 -13.69 -13.56 29.70
C LEU A 29 -14.04 -15.03 29.61
N SER A 30 -15.33 -15.37 29.74
CA SER A 30 -15.84 -16.69 29.34
C SER A 30 -15.74 -16.86 27.81
N LYS A 31 -15.80 -18.11 27.34
CA LYS A 31 -15.79 -18.41 25.89
C LYS A 31 -16.94 -17.73 25.16
N LEU A 32 -18.13 -17.62 25.78
CA LEU A 32 -19.29 -16.98 25.21
C LEU A 32 -19.12 -15.46 25.10
N GLU A 33 -18.60 -14.83 26.14
CA GLU A 33 -18.31 -13.38 26.14
C GLU A 33 -17.25 -13.02 25.11
N SER A 34 -16.17 -13.81 24.99
CA SER A 34 -15.13 -13.57 23.99
C SER A 34 -15.66 -13.68 22.55
N LEU A 35 -16.57 -14.64 22.30
CA LEU A 35 -17.22 -14.80 21.01
C LEU A 35 -18.18 -13.65 20.73
N ALA A 36 -18.98 -13.23 21.73
CA ALA A 36 -19.91 -12.11 21.64
C ALA A 36 -19.21 -10.77 21.35
N VAL A 37 -17.95 -10.60 21.77
CA VAL A 37 -17.12 -9.43 21.42
C VAL A 37 -16.50 -9.59 20.04
N THR A 38 -15.94 -10.75 19.73
CA THR A 38 -15.12 -10.96 18.52
C THR A 38 -15.97 -10.94 17.25
N LEU A 39 -17.14 -11.57 17.21
CA LEU A 39 -17.97 -11.66 16.01
C LEU A 39 -18.46 -10.29 15.50
N PRO A 40 -19.03 -9.39 16.35
CA PRO A 40 -19.39 -8.05 15.91
C PRO A 40 -18.19 -7.23 15.42
N LEU A 41 -17.02 -7.34 16.07
CA LEU A 41 -15.80 -6.66 15.64
C LEU A 41 -15.39 -7.11 14.23
N PHE A 42 -15.39 -8.40 13.96
CA PHE A 42 -15.12 -8.95 12.63
C PHE A 42 -16.11 -8.47 11.59
N PHE A 43 -17.41 -8.42 11.95
CA PHE A 43 -18.42 -7.90 11.05
C PHE A 43 -18.20 -6.40 10.75
N LEU A 44 -17.86 -5.59 11.73
CA LEU A 44 -17.53 -4.17 11.52
C LEU A 44 -16.27 -3.98 10.68
N MET A 45 -15.24 -4.80 10.86
CA MET A 45 -13.97 -4.70 10.12
C MET A 45 -14.12 -5.11 8.65
N PHE A 46 -14.81 -6.20 8.37
CA PHE A 46 -14.84 -6.82 7.04
C PHE A 46 -16.20 -6.70 6.34
N GLY A 47 -17.29 -6.52 7.09
CA GLY A 47 -18.65 -6.46 6.54
C GLY A 47 -18.86 -5.30 5.59
N ASN A 48 -18.27 -4.13 5.87
CA ASN A 48 -18.37 -2.95 5.02
C ASN A 48 -17.90 -3.21 3.58
N PHE A 49 -16.81 -3.96 3.42
CA PHE A 49 -16.30 -4.33 2.10
C PHE A 49 -17.30 -5.13 1.26
N PHE A 50 -18.05 -6.03 1.91
CA PHE A 50 -19.08 -6.81 1.22
C PHE A 50 -20.33 -5.96 0.94
N VAL A 51 -20.72 -5.11 1.88
CA VAL A 51 -21.92 -4.24 1.74
C VAL A 51 -21.74 -3.26 0.59
N SER A 52 -20.58 -2.57 0.48
CA SER A 52 -20.30 -1.66 -0.64
C SER A 52 -20.35 -2.37 -2.00
N ARG A 53 -19.92 -3.63 -2.07
CA ARG A 53 -19.97 -4.41 -3.33
C ARG A 53 -21.38 -4.85 -3.70
N ILE A 54 -22.23 -5.17 -2.72
CA ILE A 54 -23.62 -5.58 -2.96
C ILE A 54 -24.49 -4.36 -3.26
N ASN A 55 -24.30 -3.27 -2.53
CA ASN A 55 -25.04 -2.02 -2.71
C ASN A 55 -24.10 -0.81 -2.65
N PRO A 56 -23.49 -0.42 -3.79
CA PRO A 56 -22.55 0.72 -3.84
C PRO A 56 -23.16 2.06 -3.36
N LEU A 57 -24.48 2.25 -3.45
CA LEU A 57 -25.14 3.48 -2.98
C LEU A 57 -25.00 3.70 -1.47
N MET A 58 -24.60 2.68 -0.72
CA MET A 58 -24.29 2.82 0.70
C MET A 58 -23.09 3.77 0.92
N ASP A 59 -22.16 3.82 -0.01
CA ASP A 59 -20.97 4.69 0.07
C ASP A 59 -21.33 6.20 0.05
N GLU A 60 -22.51 6.57 -0.45
CA GLU A 60 -23.04 7.94 -0.39
C GLU A 60 -23.54 8.32 1.03
N LYS A 61 -23.86 7.35 1.87
CA LYS A 61 -24.45 7.60 3.19
C LYS A 61 -23.38 7.97 4.21
N LYS A 62 -23.43 9.15 4.79
CA LYS A 62 -22.46 9.62 5.80
C LYS A 62 -22.29 8.65 6.96
N TRP A 63 -23.40 8.10 7.50
CA TRP A 63 -23.32 7.15 8.60
C TRP A 63 -22.56 5.88 8.24
N TYR A 64 -22.70 5.42 6.98
CA TYR A 64 -21.97 4.26 6.47
C TYR A 64 -20.48 4.56 6.29
N GLN A 65 -20.13 5.76 5.83
CA GLN A 65 -18.73 6.22 5.76
C GLN A 65 -18.07 6.22 7.15
N TYR A 66 -18.80 6.68 8.20
CA TYR A 66 -18.31 6.59 9.58
C TYR A 66 -18.13 5.14 10.05
N LEU A 67 -19.03 4.23 9.71
CA LEU A 67 -18.86 2.80 10.01
C LEU A 67 -17.64 2.21 9.28
N THR A 68 -17.38 2.61 8.03
CA THR A 68 -16.21 2.18 7.27
C THR A 68 -14.92 2.68 7.93
N ILE A 69 -14.89 3.93 8.38
CA ILE A 69 -13.75 4.48 9.13
C ILE A 69 -13.54 3.72 10.45
N LEU A 70 -14.60 3.49 11.22
CA LEU A 70 -14.53 2.71 12.46
C LEU A 70 -14.02 1.29 12.21
N GLY A 71 -14.56 0.60 11.20
CA GLY A 71 -14.11 -0.74 10.82
C GLY A 71 -12.62 -0.77 10.43
N SER A 72 -12.17 0.24 9.70
CA SER A 72 -10.77 0.42 9.30
C SER A 72 -9.84 0.63 10.52
N LEU A 73 -10.25 1.44 11.51
CA LEU A 73 -9.51 1.61 12.78
C LEU A 73 -9.44 0.31 13.58
N LEU A 74 -10.57 -0.39 13.70
CA LEU A 74 -10.64 -1.68 14.39
C LEU A 74 -9.78 -2.75 13.70
N MET A 75 -9.71 -2.74 12.38
CA MET A 75 -8.83 -3.62 11.61
C MET A 75 -7.35 -3.35 11.93
N GLY A 76 -6.95 -2.09 12.04
CA GLY A 76 -5.60 -1.70 12.45
C GLY A 76 -5.26 -2.16 13.86
N LEU A 77 -6.17 -1.94 14.80
CA LEU A 77 -6.04 -2.39 16.19
C LEU A 77 -5.93 -3.92 16.28
N TRP A 78 -6.84 -4.62 15.63
CA TRP A 78 -6.85 -6.08 15.62
C TRP A 78 -5.61 -6.67 14.96
N GLY A 79 -5.19 -6.14 13.80
CA GLY A 79 -3.99 -6.61 13.10
C GLY A 79 -2.73 -6.44 13.96
N THR A 80 -2.57 -5.29 14.62
CA THR A 80 -1.47 -5.05 15.56
C THR A 80 -1.53 -6.01 16.74
N PHE A 81 -2.70 -6.18 17.36
CA PHE A 81 -2.91 -7.10 18.48
C PHE A 81 -2.55 -8.54 18.12
N ILE A 82 -3.00 -9.04 16.97
CA ILE A 82 -2.73 -10.40 16.51
C ILE A 82 -1.24 -10.63 16.27
N ILE A 83 -0.56 -9.72 15.57
CA ILE A 83 0.87 -9.89 15.26
C ILE A 83 1.70 -9.91 16.55
N PHE A 84 1.45 -8.99 17.48
CA PHE A 84 2.17 -9.00 18.77
C PHE A 84 1.84 -10.25 19.60
N SER A 85 0.59 -10.72 19.55
CA SER A 85 0.20 -11.96 20.22
C SER A 85 0.95 -13.17 19.65
N ILE A 86 1.06 -13.26 18.31
CA ILE A 86 1.80 -14.35 17.65
C ILE A 86 3.29 -14.27 17.98
N ILE A 87 3.90 -13.07 17.93
CA ILE A 87 5.31 -12.88 18.27
C ILE A 87 5.59 -13.31 19.72
N THR A 88 4.75 -12.88 20.66
CA THR A 88 4.92 -13.24 22.08
C THR A 88 4.74 -14.73 22.33
N ASP A 89 3.76 -15.39 21.67
CA ASP A 89 3.59 -16.83 21.77
C ASP A 89 4.78 -17.59 21.18
N PHE A 90 5.30 -17.15 20.05
CA PHE A 90 6.48 -17.73 19.42
C PHE A 90 7.72 -17.63 20.33
N VAL A 91 7.96 -16.46 20.94
CA VAL A 91 9.04 -16.28 21.91
C VAL A 91 8.85 -17.18 23.12
N LYS A 92 7.63 -17.28 23.66
CA LYS A 92 7.31 -18.24 24.74
C LYS A 92 7.64 -19.68 24.39
N ILE A 93 7.25 -20.13 23.19
CA ILE A 93 7.53 -21.49 22.73
C ILE A 93 9.05 -21.72 22.67
N ILE A 94 9.83 -20.78 22.14
CA ILE A 94 11.29 -20.91 22.11
C ILE A 94 11.87 -21.03 23.53
N ILE A 95 11.42 -20.20 24.46
CA ILE A 95 11.88 -20.23 25.85
C ILE A 95 11.50 -21.58 26.49
N LEU A 96 10.25 -22.05 26.30
CA LEU A 96 9.78 -23.35 26.82
C LEU A 96 10.60 -24.51 26.26
N ILE A 97 10.95 -24.49 24.98
CA ILE A 97 11.85 -25.50 24.39
C ILE A 97 13.24 -25.39 25.05
N GLY A 98 13.78 -24.19 25.22
CA GLY A 98 15.09 -23.97 25.82
C GLY A 98 15.21 -24.47 27.24
N ILE A 99 14.20 -24.20 28.09
CA ILE A 99 14.23 -24.65 29.49
C ILE A 99 14.08 -26.16 29.66
N ASN A 100 13.50 -26.88 28.67
CA ASN A 100 13.41 -28.35 28.72
C ASN A 100 14.79 -29.02 28.66
N PHE A 101 15.84 -28.34 28.26
CA PHE A 101 17.23 -28.84 28.33
C PHE A 101 17.88 -28.60 29.71
N LEU A 102 17.21 -27.88 30.62
CA LEU A 102 17.70 -27.66 31.98
C LEU A 102 17.12 -28.70 32.95
N PRO A 103 17.86 -29.08 34.02
CA PRO A 103 17.27 -29.91 35.07
C PRO A 103 16.05 -29.21 35.69
N SER A 104 14.92 -29.91 35.79
CA SER A 104 13.65 -29.36 36.29
C SER A 104 13.71 -28.83 37.73
N GLN A 105 14.70 -29.26 38.51
CA GLN A 105 14.95 -28.79 39.87
C GLN A 105 15.95 -27.64 39.96
N SER A 106 16.50 -27.17 38.82
CA SER A 106 17.43 -26.05 38.82
C SER A 106 16.69 -24.75 39.14
N VAL A 107 17.36 -23.86 39.88
CA VAL A 107 16.82 -22.52 40.20
C VAL A 107 16.44 -21.77 38.90
N VAL A 108 17.28 -21.86 37.88
CA VAL A 108 17.06 -21.18 36.56
C VAL A 108 15.79 -21.71 35.90
N TYR A 109 15.52 -23.01 35.90
CA TYR A 109 14.28 -23.60 35.35
C TYR A 109 13.05 -23.06 36.09
N ILE A 110 13.09 -23.05 37.43
CA ILE A 110 11.98 -22.59 38.26
C ILE A 110 11.70 -21.11 38.05
N GLU A 111 12.74 -20.26 38.05
CA GLU A 111 12.59 -18.83 37.86
C GLU A 111 12.03 -18.46 36.47
N ILE A 112 12.54 -19.10 35.41
CA ILE A 112 12.02 -18.84 34.05
C ILE A 112 10.59 -19.35 33.90
N SER A 113 10.26 -20.50 34.46
CA SER A 113 8.90 -21.06 34.43
C SER A 113 7.89 -20.17 35.17
N ASP A 114 8.27 -19.67 36.36
CA ASP A 114 7.45 -18.74 37.15
C ASP A 114 7.28 -17.39 36.40
N TRP A 115 8.35 -16.87 35.79
CA TRP A 115 8.29 -15.65 34.97
C TRP A 115 7.34 -15.83 33.76
N LEU A 116 7.44 -16.96 33.03
CA LEU A 116 6.55 -17.26 31.91
C LEU A 116 5.08 -17.36 32.33
N PHE A 117 4.82 -17.96 33.51
CA PHE A 117 3.48 -18.07 34.07
C PHE A 117 2.92 -16.69 34.44
N LYS A 118 3.69 -15.86 35.14
CA LYS A 118 3.32 -14.50 35.51
C LYS A 118 3.10 -13.63 34.27
N PHE A 119 4.01 -13.70 33.29
CA PHE A 119 3.87 -12.96 32.05
C PHE A 119 2.59 -13.32 31.29
N SER A 120 2.26 -14.62 31.24
CA SER A 120 1.05 -15.09 30.55
C SER A 120 -0.25 -14.66 31.21
N ASN A 121 -0.31 -14.67 32.54
CA ASN A 121 -1.55 -14.47 33.29
C ASN A 121 -1.72 -13.06 33.84
N GLN A 122 -0.62 -12.39 34.25
CA GLN A 122 -0.68 -11.09 34.88
C GLN A 122 -0.44 -9.93 33.92
N TYR A 123 0.33 -10.15 32.82
CA TYR A 123 0.73 -9.10 31.88
C TYR A 123 0.12 -9.25 30.49
N SER A 124 -0.82 -10.18 30.31
CA SER A 124 -1.50 -10.38 29.02
C SER A 124 -2.24 -9.14 28.50
N PHE A 125 -2.65 -8.22 29.40
CA PHE A 125 -3.28 -6.94 29.05
C PHE A 125 -2.30 -5.92 28.41
N ILE A 126 -0.99 -6.12 28.52
CA ILE A 126 0.00 -5.19 27.92
C ILE A 126 -0.14 -5.18 26.39
N ILE A 127 -0.37 -6.34 25.75
CA ILE A 127 -0.49 -6.44 24.29
C ILE A 127 -1.65 -5.59 23.76
N PRO A 128 -2.89 -5.68 24.29
CA PRO A 128 -3.97 -4.78 23.89
C PRO A 128 -3.63 -3.30 24.07
N ILE A 129 -2.99 -2.91 25.17
CA ILE A 129 -2.60 -1.51 25.42
C ILE A 129 -1.60 -1.05 24.36
N VAL A 130 -0.55 -1.82 24.08
CA VAL A 130 0.44 -1.50 23.05
C VAL A 130 -0.23 -1.39 21.69
N ALA A 131 -1.15 -2.31 21.36
CA ALA A 131 -1.89 -2.26 20.11
C ALA A 131 -2.75 -1.00 19.98
N ILE A 132 -3.41 -0.56 21.06
CA ILE A 132 -4.16 0.71 21.10
C ILE A 132 -3.24 1.89 20.84
N ILE A 133 -2.11 1.98 21.56
CA ILE A 133 -1.14 3.08 21.41
C ILE A 133 -0.64 3.16 19.96
N ILE A 134 -0.20 2.05 19.38
CA ILE A 134 0.29 1.98 17.99
C ILE A 134 -0.81 2.39 17.01
N THR A 135 -2.04 1.95 17.24
CA THR A 135 -3.16 2.28 16.34
C THR A 135 -3.51 3.76 16.43
N VAL A 136 -3.52 4.35 17.62
CA VAL A 136 -3.77 5.79 17.82
C VAL A 136 -2.67 6.63 17.16
N LEU A 137 -1.41 6.29 17.39
CA LEU A 137 -0.29 7.00 16.78
C LEU A 137 -0.32 6.89 15.25
N GLY A 138 -0.60 5.69 14.72
CA GLY A 138 -0.69 5.47 13.28
C GLY A 138 -1.90 6.16 12.64
N PHE A 139 -3.01 6.27 13.35
CA PHE A 139 -4.17 7.07 12.93
C PHE A 139 -3.84 8.57 12.86
N LEU A 140 -3.13 9.11 13.88
CA LEU A 140 -2.69 10.50 13.86
C LEU A 140 -1.76 10.80 12.68
N GLU A 141 -0.83 9.88 12.35
CA GLU A 141 0.00 9.99 11.14
C GLU A 141 -0.85 10.00 9.85
N THR A 142 -1.90 9.17 9.80
CA THR A 142 -2.82 9.12 8.66
C THR A 142 -3.56 10.45 8.46
N ILE A 143 -4.09 11.05 9.53
CA ILE A 143 -4.80 12.35 9.47
C ILE A 143 -3.85 13.50 9.08
N ARG A 144 -2.59 13.46 9.54
CA ARG A 144 -1.59 14.44 9.18
C ARG A 144 -1.36 14.51 7.67
N GLY A 145 -1.57 13.40 6.96
CA GLY A 145 -1.38 13.25 5.53
C GLY A 145 0.07 13.00 5.12
N PRO A 146 0.34 12.80 3.82
CA PRO A 146 1.61 12.28 3.33
C PRO A 146 2.77 13.26 3.54
N VAL A 147 3.91 12.74 4.00
CA VAL A 147 5.15 13.52 4.08
C VAL A 147 5.78 13.67 2.69
N ILE A 148 6.55 14.73 2.47
CA ILE A 148 7.34 14.89 1.26
C ILE A 148 8.70 14.26 1.50
N LYS A 149 9.08 13.30 0.64
CA LYS A 149 10.41 12.70 0.63
C LYS A 149 11.17 13.11 -0.62
N LYS A 150 12.30 13.77 -0.44
CA LYS A 150 13.18 14.19 -1.53
C LYS A 150 14.25 13.13 -1.76
N ILE A 151 14.45 12.75 -3.01
CA ILE A 151 15.40 11.73 -3.47
C ILE A 151 16.25 12.32 -4.59
N ALA A 152 17.55 12.45 -4.40
CA ALA A 152 18.48 12.71 -5.48
C ALA A 152 18.74 11.40 -6.23
N LEU A 153 18.35 11.31 -7.49
CA LEU A 153 18.53 10.14 -8.33
C LEU A 153 19.74 10.36 -9.25
N LYS A 154 20.82 9.66 -8.99
CA LYS A 154 22.00 9.62 -9.86
C LYS A 154 21.90 8.49 -10.86
N HIS A 155 22.18 8.76 -12.12
CA HIS A 155 22.21 7.75 -13.18
C HIS A 155 23.08 8.22 -14.36
N LYS A 156 23.87 7.31 -14.92
CA LYS A 156 24.83 7.60 -16.02
C LYS A 156 24.18 8.20 -17.27
N ASN A 157 22.91 7.93 -17.53
CA ASN A 157 22.18 8.43 -18.69
C ASN A 157 21.49 9.79 -18.42
N ILE A 158 21.70 10.40 -17.27
CA ILE A 158 21.21 11.75 -16.97
C ILE A 158 22.24 12.76 -17.53
N ASN A 159 21.86 13.45 -18.59
CA ASN A 159 22.63 14.51 -19.19
C ASN A 159 22.26 15.91 -18.63
N SER A 160 22.84 16.97 -19.18
CA SER A 160 22.59 18.35 -18.73
C SER A 160 21.14 18.78 -18.84
N ASP A 161 20.39 18.32 -19.86
CA ASP A 161 18.98 18.68 -20.08
C ASP A 161 18.05 18.04 -19.07
N LEU A 162 18.48 16.92 -18.46
CA LEU A 162 17.76 16.19 -17.41
C LEU A 162 18.24 16.55 -16.00
N HIS A 163 19.31 17.32 -15.86
CA HIS A 163 19.78 17.75 -14.55
C HIS A 163 18.75 18.63 -13.86
N ASP A 164 18.51 18.38 -12.57
CA ASP A 164 17.46 19.03 -11.77
C ASP A 164 16.01 18.78 -12.22
N PHE A 165 15.76 17.86 -13.17
CA PHE A 165 14.41 17.47 -13.58
C PHE A 165 13.65 16.84 -12.43
N ARG A 166 12.47 17.37 -12.12
CA ARG A 166 11.66 17.03 -10.93
C ARG A 166 10.50 16.12 -11.28
N ILE A 167 10.57 14.90 -10.79
CA ILE A 167 9.51 13.90 -10.91
C ILE A 167 8.80 13.81 -9.57
N VAL A 168 7.51 14.14 -9.51
CA VAL A 168 6.70 13.89 -8.33
C VAL A 168 5.90 12.62 -8.53
N GLN A 169 6.10 11.63 -7.65
CA GLN A 169 5.35 10.39 -7.64
C GLN A 169 4.30 10.40 -6.53
N ILE A 170 3.06 10.13 -6.93
CA ILE A 170 1.90 9.81 -6.11
C ILE A 170 1.55 8.35 -6.39
N SER A 171 1.23 7.55 -5.39
CA SER A 171 0.85 6.14 -5.54
C SER A 171 -0.16 5.73 -4.50
N ASP A 172 -1.00 4.75 -4.83
CA ASP A 172 -1.88 4.12 -3.84
C ASP A 172 -2.69 5.14 -3.04
N LEU A 173 -3.36 6.04 -3.76
CA LEU A 173 -4.17 7.11 -3.14
C LEU A 173 -5.46 6.56 -2.55
N HIS A 174 -6.08 5.55 -3.19
CA HIS A 174 -7.29 4.86 -2.75
C HIS A 174 -8.46 5.81 -2.46
N ILE A 175 -8.81 6.68 -3.42
CA ILE A 175 -10.00 7.54 -3.34
C ILE A 175 -11.23 6.67 -3.10
N GLY A 176 -11.96 6.96 -2.01
CA GLY A 176 -13.10 6.16 -1.59
C GLY A 176 -13.70 6.67 -0.29
N PRO A 177 -14.49 5.86 0.44
CA PRO A 177 -15.21 6.28 1.63
C PRO A 177 -14.35 6.90 2.74
N SER A 178 -13.09 6.50 2.85
CA SER A 178 -12.17 6.96 3.89
C SER A 178 -11.19 8.05 3.42
N ILE A 179 -10.93 8.15 2.12
CA ILE A 179 -10.05 9.18 1.52
C ILE A 179 -10.89 10.08 0.62
N GLN A 180 -11.23 11.24 1.16
CA GLN A 180 -12.15 12.21 0.57
C GLN A 180 -11.48 13.58 0.36
N ASN A 181 -12.28 14.58 0.04
CA ASN A 181 -11.88 15.92 -0.41
C ASN A 181 -10.74 16.54 0.39
N GLU A 182 -10.79 16.49 1.72
CA GLU A 182 -9.78 17.12 2.57
C GLU A 182 -8.40 16.48 2.38
N TYR A 183 -8.33 15.14 2.35
CA TYR A 183 -7.08 14.43 2.17
C TYR A 183 -6.52 14.66 0.75
N ILE A 184 -7.38 14.57 -0.27
CA ILE A 184 -7.01 14.78 -1.67
C ILE A 184 -6.47 16.20 -1.88
N ASN A 185 -7.12 17.21 -1.31
CA ASN A 185 -6.67 18.60 -1.38
C ASN A 185 -5.30 18.80 -0.70
N LYS A 186 -5.04 18.14 0.44
CA LYS A 186 -3.71 18.14 1.08
C LYS A 186 -2.64 17.55 0.15
N VAL A 187 -2.96 16.43 -0.54
CA VAL A 187 -2.04 15.80 -1.51
C VAL A 187 -1.75 16.76 -2.67
N ILE A 188 -2.78 17.33 -3.27
CA ILE A 188 -2.64 18.28 -4.40
C ILE A 188 -1.81 19.50 -3.98
N GLN A 189 -2.15 20.14 -2.86
CA GLN A 189 -1.44 21.31 -2.37
C GLN A 189 0.05 21.02 -2.13
N ARG A 190 0.38 19.91 -1.45
CA ARG A 190 1.76 19.53 -1.17
C ARG A 190 2.53 19.21 -2.47
N THR A 191 1.86 18.56 -3.43
CA THR A 191 2.45 18.23 -4.73
C THR A 191 2.78 19.49 -5.53
N GLN A 192 1.86 20.47 -5.59
CA GLN A 192 2.06 21.70 -6.35
C GLN A 192 3.18 22.59 -5.77
N GLN A 193 3.42 22.54 -4.46
CA GLN A 193 4.52 23.25 -3.79
C GLN A 193 5.91 22.75 -4.21
N LEU A 194 5.99 21.58 -4.89
CA LEU A 194 7.25 20.98 -5.32
C LEU A 194 7.70 21.46 -6.69
N ASP A 195 6.90 22.27 -7.41
CA ASP A 195 7.16 22.73 -8.77
C ASP A 195 7.63 21.61 -9.71
N PRO A 196 6.76 20.59 -9.96
CA PRO A 196 7.14 19.40 -10.70
C PRO A 196 7.30 19.65 -12.19
N ASP A 197 8.31 19.03 -12.83
CA ASP A 197 8.39 18.97 -14.28
C ASP A 197 7.40 17.93 -14.83
N ILE A 198 7.26 16.78 -14.15
CA ILE A 198 6.18 15.80 -14.37
C ILE A 198 5.61 15.33 -13.03
N ILE A 199 4.34 14.92 -13.06
CA ILE A 199 3.71 14.17 -12.00
C ILE A 199 3.35 12.78 -12.54
N VAL A 200 3.61 11.73 -11.76
CA VAL A 200 3.23 10.36 -12.10
C VAL A 200 2.40 9.74 -10.98
N LEU A 201 1.28 9.13 -11.36
CA LEU A 201 0.43 8.36 -10.44
C LEU A 201 0.59 6.88 -10.78
N THR A 202 1.18 6.11 -9.86
CA THR A 202 1.59 4.72 -10.12
C THR A 202 0.55 3.68 -9.68
N GLY A 203 -0.74 3.96 -9.95
CA GLY A 203 -1.86 3.04 -9.76
C GLY A 203 -2.51 3.11 -8.38
N ASP A 204 -3.58 2.32 -8.22
CA ASP A 204 -4.45 2.28 -7.04
C ASP A 204 -4.91 3.69 -6.61
N ILE A 205 -5.35 4.45 -7.61
CA ILE A 205 -5.82 5.84 -7.44
C ILE A 205 -7.22 5.83 -6.83
N ILE A 206 -8.08 4.87 -7.29
CA ILE A 206 -9.50 4.79 -6.94
C ILE A 206 -9.80 3.41 -6.35
N ASP A 207 -10.38 3.38 -5.16
CA ASP A 207 -10.81 2.15 -4.49
C ASP A 207 -12.30 2.19 -4.12
N ALA A 208 -13.12 2.72 -5.02
CA ALA A 208 -14.56 2.84 -4.84
C ALA A 208 -15.27 2.94 -6.20
N ASN A 209 -16.61 2.92 -6.18
CA ASN A 209 -17.39 3.15 -7.40
C ASN A 209 -17.12 4.56 -7.96
N PRO A 210 -16.51 4.70 -9.15
CA PRO A 210 -16.09 5.99 -9.68
C PRO A 210 -17.25 6.95 -9.99
N LYS A 211 -18.47 6.45 -10.11
CA LYS A 211 -19.68 7.31 -10.31
C LYS A 211 -20.06 8.01 -9.01
N ILE A 212 -19.89 7.34 -7.87
CA ILE A 212 -20.22 7.88 -6.54
C ILE A 212 -19.17 8.91 -6.12
N PHE A 213 -17.90 8.62 -6.39
CA PHE A 213 -16.78 9.48 -6.02
C PHE A 213 -16.28 10.37 -7.17
N ALA A 214 -17.15 10.68 -8.15
CA ALA A 214 -16.80 11.47 -9.33
C ALA A 214 -16.28 12.86 -8.98
N GLU A 215 -16.82 13.51 -7.96
CA GLU A 215 -16.37 14.82 -7.46
C GLU A 215 -14.94 14.73 -6.89
N GLN A 216 -14.66 13.71 -6.09
CA GLN A 216 -13.35 13.46 -5.52
C GLN A 216 -12.30 13.16 -6.59
N ILE A 217 -12.66 12.36 -7.59
CA ILE A 217 -11.79 12.05 -8.73
C ILE A 217 -11.50 13.32 -9.55
N GLN A 218 -12.51 14.18 -9.73
CA GLN A 218 -12.37 15.42 -10.48
C GLN A 218 -11.36 16.41 -9.84
N LEU A 219 -11.14 16.33 -8.51
CA LEU A 219 -10.11 17.14 -7.85
C LEU A 219 -8.70 16.91 -8.43
N LEU A 220 -8.43 15.69 -8.93
CA LEU A 220 -7.14 15.37 -9.55
C LEU A 220 -6.83 16.24 -10.77
N SER A 221 -7.82 16.88 -11.40
CA SER A 221 -7.62 17.85 -12.48
C SER A 221 -6.83 19.10 -12.06
N HIS A 222 -6.71 19.34 -10.76
CA HIS A 222 -5.89 20.42 -10.21
C HIS A 222 -4.39 20.07 -10.14
N LEU A 223 -4.00 18.81 -10.36
CA LEU A 223 -2.60 18.44 -10.50
C LEU A 223 -2.06 19.01 -11.82
N LYS A 224 -0.98 19.79 -11.74
CA LYS A 224 -0.34 20.44 -12.89
C LYS A 224 1.17 20.25 -12.83
N ALA A 225 1.77 19.97 -13.97
CA ALA A 225 3.21 19.90 -14.14
C ALA A 225 3.61 20.45 -15.52
N LYS A 226 4.86 20.89 -15.69
CA LYS A 226 5.34 21.54 -16.91
C LYS A 226 5.18 20.65 -18.15
N HIS A 227 5.44 19.35 -18.01
CA HIS A 227 5.42 18.38 -19.11
C HIS A 227 4.34 17.32 -18.96
N GLY A 228 3.36 17.54 -18.09
CA GLY A 228 2.17 16.71 -17.97
C GLY A 228 2.08 15.87 -16.72
N VAL A 229 0.89 15.29 -16.54
CA VAL A 229 0.53 14.40 -15.43
C VAL A 229 0.14 13.06 -16.02
N TYR A 230 0.88 12.01 -15.65
CA TYR A 230 0.73 10.66 -16.20
C TYR A 230 0.20 9.71 -15.13
N CYS A 231 -0.63 8.75 -15.53
CA CYS A 231 -1.09 7.73 -14.60
C CYS A 231 -1.20 6.37 -15.26
N ILE A 232 -1.10 5.34 -14.44
CA ILE A 232 -1.39 3.95 -14.78
C ILE A 232 -2.48 3.41 -13.85
N ALA A 233 -3.13 2.32 -14.23
CA ALA A 233 -4.01 1.59 -13.33
C ALA A 233 -3.20 0.62 -12.46
N GLY A 234 -3.57 0.50 -11.18
CA GLY A 234 -3.15 -0.58 -10.30
C GLY A 234 -4.19 -1.71 -10.29
N ASN A 235 -4.09 -2.62 -9.30
CA ASN A 235 -5.03 -3.74 -9.22
C ASN A 235 -6.42 -3.31 -8.72
N HIS A 236 -6.55 -2.25 -7.93
CA HIS A 236 -7.83 -1.79 -7.41
C HIS A 236 -8.74 -1.22 -8.49
N GLU A 237 -8.20 -0.58 -9.51
CA GLU A 237 -8.98 -0.09 -10.65
C GLU A 237 -9.75 -1.22 -11.35
N TYR A 238 -9.19 -2.42 -11.41
CA TYR A 238 -9.84 -3.59 -12.03
C TYR A 238 -10.99 -4.15 -11.17
N TYR A 239 -11.03 -3.87 -9.88
CA TYR A 239 -12.11 -4.34 -9.01
C TYR A 239 -13.43 -3.56 -9.20
N TRP A 240 -13.37 -2.40 -9.86
CA TRP A 240 -14.50 -1.47 -10.03
C TRP A 240 -14.92 -1.26 -11.49
N GLU A 241 -14.71 -2.23 -12.38
CA GLU A 241 -14.94 -2.13 -13.81
C GLU A 241 -14.00 -1.11 -14.48
N ILE A 242 -12.88 -1.61 -14.95
CA ILE A 242 -11.74 -0.83 -15.45
C ILE A 242 -12.14 0.27 -16.45
N ASN A 243 -13.06 0.01 -17.39
CA ASN A 243 -13.47 0.99 -18.39
C ASN A 243 -14.17 2.21 -17.75
N THR A 244 -15.00 2.00 -16.74
CA THR A 244 -15.67 3.09 -16.01
C THR A 244 -14.65 3.91 -15.23
N VAL A 245 -13.67 3.28 -14.60
CA VAL A 245 -12.57 3.95 -13.90
C VAL A 245 -11.72 4.77 -14.88
N LEU A 246 -11.25 4.17 -15.98
CA LEU A 246 -10.44 4.85 -16.99
C LEU A 246 -11.19 6.05 -17.60
N ASN A 247 -12.49 5.92 -17.86
CA ASN A 247 -13.31 7.01 -18.37
C ASN A 247 -13.43 8.17 -17.35
N SER A 248 -13.44 7.86 -16.05
CA SER A 248 -13.44 8.89 -15.00
C SER A 248 -12.09 9.58 -14.91
N LEU A 249 -10.98 8.86 -14.99
CA LEU A 249 -9.63 9.44 -15.02
C LEU A 249 -9.38 10.28 -16.27
N LYS A 250 -9.86 9.86 -17.45
CA LYS A 250 -9.75 10.63 -18.71
C LYS A 250 -10.52 11.95 -18.69
N LYS A 251 -11.49 12.13 -17.80
CA LYS A 251 -12.19 13.42 -17.63
C LYS A 251 -11.40 14.42 -16.81
N THR A 252 -10.32 13.99 -16.19
CA THR A 252 -9.33 14.86 -15.54
C THR A 252 -8.21 15.23 -16.55
N ASN A 253 -7.23 15.99 -16.13
CA ASN A 253 -6.09 16.35 -16.99
C ASN A 253 -4.98 15.26 -17.00
N LEU A 254 -5.31 14.03 -16.62
CA LEU A 254 -4.35 12.92 -16.52
C LEU A 254 -4.19 12.21 -17.87
N THR A 255 -2.95 11.99 -18.29
CA THR A 255 -2.61 11.10 -19.40
C THR A 255 -2.53 9.65 -18.88
N VAL A 256 -3.54 8.84 -19.23
CA VAL A 256 -3.62 7.45 -18.81
C VAL A 256 -2.80 6.57 -19.76
N LEU A 257 -1.80 5.87 -19.23
CA LEU A 257 -0.92 4.96 -19.98
C LEU A 257 -1.30 3.50 -19.73
N MET A 258 -1.77 2.81 -20.77
CA MET A 258 -2.18 1.39 -20.73
C MET A 258 -1.40 0.62 -21.79
N ASN A 259 -0.24 0.08 -21.43
CA ASN A 259 0.76 -0.47 -22.36
C ASN A 259 1.13 0.55 -23.44
N GLN A 260 1.40 1.78 -23.03
CA GLN A 260 1.66 2.93 -23.89
C GLN A 260 2.82 3.76 -23.36
N ASN A 261 3.38 4.61 -24.21
CA ASN A 261 4.38 5.58 -23.81
C ASN A 261 4.06 6.97 -24.35
N ASN A 262 4.71 7.95 -23.75
CA ASN A 262 4.79 9.33 -24.23
C ASN A 262 6.24 9.79 -24.23
N ILE A 263 6.64 10.58 -25.21
CA ILE A 263 8.01 11.09 -25.35
C ILE A 263 7.98 12.60 -25.15
N ILE A 264 8.75 13.06 -24.17
CA ILE A 264 8.96 14.48 -23.86
C ILE A 264 10.30 14.87 -24.50
N LYS A 265 10.26 15.88 -25.37
CA LYS A 265 11.46 16.48 -25.95
C LYS A 265 11.93 17.64 -25.08
N LEU A 266 13.13 17.52 -24.54
CA LEU A 266 13.81 18.54 -23.73
C LEU A 266 15.07 18.96 -24.47
N ASN A 267 15.04 20.07 -25.19
CA ASN A 267 16.13 20.48 -26.06
C ASN A 267 16.58 19.34 -27.00
N ASN A 268 17.76 18.76 -26.72
CA ASN A 268 18.34 17.67 -27.49
C ASN A 268 18.08 16.27 -26.86
N THR A 269 17.27 16.19 -25.81
CA THR A 269 17.04 14.96 -25.04
C THR A 269 15.63 14.45 -25.20
N ASN A 270 15.48 13.18 -25.50
CA ASN A 270 14.19 12.48 -25.53
C ASN A 270 13.99 11.68 -24.24
N LEU A 271 13.12 12.15 -23.37
CA LEU A 271 12.69 11.47 -22.16
C LEU A 271 11.42 10.65 -22.45
N MET A 272 11.47 9.33 -22.28
CA MET A 272 10.29 8.47 -22.44
C MET A 272 9.65 8.18 -21.09
N ILE A 273 8.34 8.38 -21.02
CA ILE A 273 7.48 7.95 -19.93
C ILE A 273 6.59 6.83 -20.43
N ALA A 274 6.83 5.61 -19.99
CA ALA A 274 6.09 4.42 -20.38
C ALA A 274 5.22 3.92 -19.22
N GLY A 275 4.03 3.43 -19.51
CA GLY A 275 3.11 2.86 -18.52
C GLY A 275 2.62 1.48 -18.93
N ILE A 276 2.81 0.50 -18.05
CA ILE A 276 2.35 -0.87 -18.26
C ILE A 276 1.11 -1.16 -17.41
N THR A 277 0.23 -2.01 -17.91
CA THR A 277 -0.96 -2.46 -17.17
C THR A 277 -0.60 -3.38 -16.02
N ASP A 278 -1.43 -3.39 -14.97
CA ASP A 278 -1.22 -4.26 -13.81
C ASP A 278 -1.43 -5.75 -14.16
N PRO A 279 -0.68 -6.69 -13.56
CA PRO A 279 -0.86 -8.13 -13.75
C PRO A 279 -2.27 -8.66 -13.50
N THR A 280 -3.10 -7.97 -12.71
CA THR A 280 -4.51 -8.30 -12.46
C THR A 280 -5.33 -8.30 -13.75
N SER A 281 -4.94 -7.49 -14.75
CA SER A 281 -5.58 -7.44 -16.07
C SER A 281 -5.60 -8.80 -16.75
N LYS A 282 -4.59 -9.66 -16.57
CA LYS A 282 -4.57 -11.02 -17.14
C LYS A 282 -5.85 -11.82 -16.87
N LYS A 283 -6.52 -11.54 -15.76
CA LYS A 283 -7.76 -12.23 -15.36
C LYS A 283 -9.01 -11.39 -15.64
N MET A 284 -8.94 -10.08 -15.47
CA MET A 284 -10.09 -9.19 -15.46
C MET A 284 -10.28 -8.41 -16.77
N ASP A 285 -9.20 -8.21 -17.53
CA ASP A 285 -9.17 -7.55 -18.84
C ASP A 285 -8.07 -8.16 -19.73
N PRO A 286 -8.21 -9.42 -20.17
CA PRO A 286 -7.15 -10.16 -20.87
C PRO A 286 -6.63 -9.49 -22.14
N LEU A 287 -7.46 -8.69 -22.82
CA LEU A 287 -7.08 -7.96 -24.03
C LEU A 287 -6.04 -6.86 -23.77
N ASN A 288 -5.99 -6.37 -22.53
CA ASN A 288 -5.02 -5.37 -22.07
C ASN A 288 -4.06 -5.96 -21.03
N SER A 289 -3.68 -7.23 -21.20
CA SER A 289 -2.63 -7.85 -20.37
C SER A 289 -1.31 -7.06 -20.45
N PRO A 290 -0.46 -7.11 -19.41
CA PRO A 290 0.84 -6.42 -19.43
C PRO A 290 1.66 -6.86 -20.65
N ASP A 291 2.14 -5.88 -21.42
CA ASP A 291 2.93 -6.10 -22.64
C ASP A 291 4.00 -5.00 -22.76
N LEU A 292 5.25 -5.34 -22.40
CA LEU A 292 6.38 -4.44 -22.48
C LEU A 292 6.74 -4.07 -23.93
N ASN A 293 6.59 -5.01 -24.88
CA ASN A 293 6.90 -4.73 -26.28
C ASN A 293 5.93 -3.70 -26.85
N LYS A 294 4.62 -3.88 -26.59
CA LYS A 294 3.60 -2.90 -26.96
C LYS A 294 3.85 -1.55 -26.30
N THR A 295 4.25 -1.54 -25.04
CA THR A 295 4.55 -0.33 -24.26
C THR A 295 5.66 0.51 -24.92
N LEU A 296 6.63 -0.12 -25.61
CA LEU A 296 7.76 0.55 -26.25
C LEU A 296 7.58 0.79 -27.77
N LEU A 297 6.50 0.31 -28.37
CA LEU A 297 6.35 0.20 -29.84
C LEU A 297 6.52 1.56 -30.56
N ASN A 298 5.97 2.63 -30.05
CA ASN A 298 6.03 3.97 -30.68
C ASN A 298 7.40 4.64 -30.56
N ALA A 299 8.32 4.08 -29.79
CA ALA A 299 9.67 4.61 -29.61
C ALA A 299 10.76 3.86 -30.38
N GLN A 300 10.42 2.80 -31.14
CA GLN A 300 11.41 1.92 -31.80
C GLN A 300 12.29 2.65 -32.84
N ASN A 301 11.80 3.77 -33.40
CA ASN A 301 12.53 4.54 -34.42
C ASN A 301 13.17 5.81 -33.85
N LEU A 302 13.17 6.00 -32.53
CA LEU A 302 13.71 7.18 -31.86
C LEU A 302 14.86 6.80 -30.93
N ILE A 303 15.89 7.64 -30.89
CA ILE A 303 16.91 7.53 -29.84
C ILE A 303 16.27 8.08 -28.57
N ILE A 304 16.16 7.23 -27.55
CA ILE A 304 15.64 7.61 -26.23
C ILE A 304 16.82 7.68 -25.26
N ASP A 305 17.01 8.84 -24.68
CA ASP A 305 18.15 9.12 -23.80
C ASP A 305 17.90 8.64 -22.37
N PHE A 306 16.64 8.73 -21.88
CA PHE A 306 16.25 8.25 -20.55
C PHE A 306 14.85 7.65 -20.57
N LYS A 307 14.71 6.42 -20.02
CA LYS A 307 13.45 5.65 -20.03
C LYS A 307 12.92 5.48 -18.62
N ILE A 308 11.74 6.04 -18.35
CA ILE A 308 10.98 5.85 -17.12
C ILE A 308 9.84 4.87 -17.40
N LEU A 309 9.77 3.78 -16.62
CA LEU A 309 8.66 2.84 -16.65
C LEU A 309 7.81 3.02 -15.39
N LEU A 310 6.53 3.27 -15.59
CA LEU A 310 5.51 3.22 -14.54
C LEU A 310 4.90 1.82 -14.52
N ALA A 311 5.04 1.11 -13.41
CA ALA A 311 4.42 -0.18 -13.18
C ALA A 311 3.91 -0.23 -11.73
N HIS A 312 2.62 -0.53 -11.53
CA HIS A 312 2.05 -0.51 -10.20
C HIS A 312 2.78 -1.48 -9.27
N GLN A 313 2.93 -2.74 -9.68
CA GLN A 313 3.68 -3.75 -8.92
C GLN A 313 5.17 -3.78 -9.31
N PRO A 314 6.10 -3.76 -8.34
CA PRO A 314 7.53 -3.72 -8.63
C PRO A 314 8.10 -5.02 -9.24
N ASN A 315 7.36 -6.12 -9.22
CA ASN A 315 7.83 -7.46 -9.60
C ASN A 315 8.28 -7.60 -11.07
N ILE A 316 8.00 -6.60 -11.92
CA ILE A 316 8.44 -6.54 -13.33
C ILE A 316 9.91 -6.10 -13.49
N TYR A 317 10.61 -5.87 -12.41
CA TYR A 317 11.96 -5.28 -12.40
C TYR A 317 12.98 -6.04 -13.28
N SER A 318 12.87 -7.36 -13.38
CA SER A 318 13.79 -8.18 -14.16
C SER A 318 13.61 -7.93 -15.65
N GLU A 319 12.39 -8.01 -16.13
CA GLU A 319 12.01 -7.80 -17.53
C GLU A 319 12.27 -6.34 -17.95
N ALA A 320 11.92 -5.38 -17.08
CA ALA A 320 12.17 -3.96 -17.32
C ALA A 320 13.67 -3.65 -17.49
N SER A 321 14.53 -4.24 -16.66
CA SER A 321 15.98 -4.07 -16.76
C SER A 321 16.54 -4.64 -18.07
N GLN A 322 16.04 -5.79 -18.54
CA GLN A 322 16.48 -6.43 -19.78
C GLN A 322 16.21 -5.59 -21.04
N ILE A 323 15.12 -4.79 -21.04
CA ILE A 323 14.78 -3.90 -22.16
C ILE A 323 15.38 -2.49 -22.02
N GLY A 324 16.28 -2.29 -21.05
CA GLY A 324 17.04 -1.05 -20.87
C GLY A 324 16.19 0.10 -20.32
N VAL A 325 15.28 -0.16 -19.38
CA VAL A 325 14.64 0.87 -18.56
C VAL A 325 15.69 1.45 -17.60
N ASP A 326 15.73 2.79 -17.46
CA ASP A 326 16.66 3.48 -16.57
C ASP A 326 16.08 3.68 -15.17
N LEU A 327 14.77 3.97 -15.09
CA LEU A 327 14.04 4.19 -13.85
C LEU A 327 12.70 3.48 -13.85
N LEU A 328 12.50 2.55 -12.89
CA LEU A 328 11.22 1.93 -12.60
C LEU A 328 10.58 2.62 -11.40
N LEU A 329 9.34 3.12 -11.57
CA LEU A 329 8.53 3.72 -10.52
C LEU A 329 7.33 2.83 -10.22
N SER A 330 7.21 2.40 -8.97
CA SER A 330 6.17 1.47 -8.51
C SER A 330 5.56 1.90 -7.17
N GLY A 331 4.44 1.26 -6.82
CA GLY A 331 3.74 1.37 -5.55
C GLY A 331 3.35 0.02 -4.98
N HIS A 332 2.04 -0.22 -4.76
CA HIS A 332 1.40 -1.49 -4.42
C HIS A 332 1.67 -2.04 -3.02
N THR A 333 2.91 -2.03 -2.59
CA THR A 333 3.34 -2.72 -1.35
C THR A 333 2.99 -1.96 -0.08
N HIS A 334 2.64 -0.68 -0.21
CA HIS A 334 2.49 0.27 0.90
C HIS A 334 3.70 0.30 1.87
N GLY A 335 4.84 -0.32 1.50
CA GLY A 335 5.94 -0.57 2.43
C GLY A 335 5.52 -1.40 3.65
N GLY A 336 4.38 -2.13 3.54
CA GLY A 336 3.70 -2.81 4.64
C GLY A 336 2.81 -1.92 5.50
N GLN A 337 2.63 -0.66 5.12
CA GLN A 337 1.71 0.34 5.63
C GLN A 337 1.87 0.72 7.12
N PHE A 338 2.07 -0.21 8.05
CA PHE A 338 2.30 0.06 9.48
C PHE A 338 3.10 -1.05 10.17
N PHE A 339 3.78 -0.67 11.25
CA PHE A 339 4.47 -1.63 12.13
C PHE A 339 3.47 -2.35 13.05
N PRO A 340 3.59 -3.67 13.26
CA PRO A 340 4.68 -4.54 12.81
C PRO A 340 4.43 -5.27 11.49
N PHE A 341 3.34 -4.98 10.78
CA PHE A 341 2.97 -5.66 9.53
C PHE A 341 4.02 -5.48 8.42
N ASN A 342 4.71 -4.32 8.41
CA ASN A 342 5.80 -4.02 7.49
C ASN A 342 6.97 -5.01 7.55
N LEU A 343 7.12 -5.77 8.64
CA LEU A 343 8.16 -6.80 8.77
C LEU A 343 7.89 -8.04 7.89
N LEU A 344 6.66 -8.23 7.44
CA LEU A 344 6.25 -9.37 6.62
C LEU A 344 6.44 -9.11 5.11
N VAL A 345 6.38 -7.86 4.68
CA VAL A 345 6.43 -7.49 3.25
C VAL A 345 7.74 -7.88 2.56
N PRO A 346 8.93 -7.74 3.20
CA PRO A 346 10.18 -8.19 2.60
C PRO A 346 10.25 -9.69 2.28
N LEU A 347 9.41 -10.51 2.94
CA LEU A 347 9.33 -11.95 2.67
C LEU A 347 8.67 -12.27 1.31
N VAL A 348 7.89 -11.32 0.78
CA VAL A 348 7.12 -11.50 -0.46
C VAL A 348 7.67 -10.65 -1.61
N HIS A 349 8.15 -9.43 -1.31
CA HIS A 349 8.63 -8.48 -2.31
C HIS A 349 10.10 -8.13 -2.10
N LYS A 350 10.94 -8.42 -3.09
CA LYS A 350 12.38 -8.08 -3.07
C LYS A 350 12.59 -6.56 -2.98
N TYR A 351 11.83 -5.80 -3.77
CA TYR A 351 11.80 -4.34 -3.74
C TYR A 351 10.42 -3.92 -3.24
N TYR A 352 10.36 -3.33 -2.07
CA TYR A 352 9.08 -3.03 -1.43
C TYR A 352 8.96 -1.59 -0.91
N ARG A 353 10.07 -0.83 -0.83
CA ARG A 353 10.06 0.56 -0.37
C ARG A 353 11.36 1.28 -0.69
N GLY A 354 11.23 2.55 -1.16
CA GLY A 354 12.34 3.47 -1.36
C GLY A 354 13.18 3.16 -2.58
N LEU A 355 14.37 3.77 -2.63
CA LEU A 355 15.31 3.67 -3.75
C LEU A 355 16.14 2.40 -3.64
N ALA A 356 16.22 1.67 -4.74
CA ALA A 356 17.06 0.49 -4.92
C ALA A 356 17.67 0.50 -6.33
N LYS A 357 18.59 -0.41 -6.59
CA LYS A 357 19.21 -0.61 -7.90
C LYS A 357 19.09 -2.08 -8.31
N HIS A 358 18.76 -2.34 -9.59
CA HIS A 358 18.80 -3.65 -10.20
C HIS A 358 19.58 -3.57 -11.51
N HIS A 359 20.79 -4.15 -11.53
CA HIS A 359 21.79 -3.89 -12.55
C HIS A 359 22.02 -2.38 -12.71
N GLU A 360 21.82 -1.82 -13.90
CA GLU A 360 21.98 -0.39 -14.13
C GLU A 360 20.68 0.41 -13.80
N MET A 361 19.53 -0.25 -13.78
CA MET A 361 18.24 0.38 -13.57
C MET A 361 18.04 0.81 -12.11
N ALA A 362 17.63 2.06 -11.89
CA ALA A 362 17.12 2.52 -10.62
C ALA A 362 15.67 2.07 -10.43
N ILE A 363 15.32 1.68 -9.19
CA ILE A 363 13.95 1.31 -8.82
C ILE A 363 13.53 2.18 -7.65
N TYR A 364 12.41 2.83 -7.76
CA TYR A 364 11.79 3.50 -6.63
C TYR A 364 10.41 2.94 -6.36
N VAL A 365 10.19 2.43 -5.15
CA VAL A 365 8.90 1.93 -4.70
C VAL A 365 8.34 2.88 -3.66
N ASN A 366 7.27 3.60 -4.02
CA ASN A 366 6.57 4.52 -3.14
C ASN A 366 5.76 3.71 -2.10
N PRO A 367 5.82 4.05 -0.80
CA PRO A 367 5.07 3.33 0.24
C PRO A 367 3.58 3.71 0.31
N GLY A 368 3.06 4.38 -0.71
CA GLY A 368 1.67 4.86 -0.79
C GLY A 368 1.48 6.28 -0.25
N THR A 369 0.76 7.09 -1.03
CA THR A 369 0.38 8.46 -0.67
C THR A 369 -0.90 8.47 0.17
N GLY A 370 -1.79 7.50 -0.04
CA GLY A 370 -2.96 7.24 0.78
C GLY A 370 -2.75 6.10 1.77
N TYR A 371 -3.80 5.33 2.01
CA TYR A 371 -3.80 4.10 2.80
C TYR A 371 -4.91 3.19 2.32
N TRP A 372 -4.73 1.88 2.55
CA TRP A 372 -5.73 0.87 2.20
C TRP A 372 -6.09 0.01 3.42
N GLY A 373 -7.39 -0.30 3.59
CA GLY A 373 -7.86 -1.07 4.73
C GLY A 373 -7.65 -0.32 6.06
N PRO A 374 -6.70 -0.73 6.91
CA PRO A 374 -6.46 -0.08 8.20
C PRO A 374 -6.02 1.38 8.09
N MET A 375 -6.72 2.30 8.78
CA MET A 375 -6.27 3.69 8.95
C MET A 375 -5.10 3.78 9.92
N ASN A 376 -3.97 3.19 9.54
CA ASN A 376 -2.78 3.11 10.38
C ASN A 376 -1.52 3.26 9.52
N ARG A 377 -0.69 4.26 9.85
CA ARG A 377 0.60 4.54 9.19
C ARG A 377 1.77 4.58 10.19
N PHE A 378 1.63 3.92 11.34
CA PHE A 378 2.67 3.90 12.36
C PHE A 378 3.97 3.29 11.83
N GLY A 379 5.06 4.08 11.87
CA GLY A 379 6.39 3.68 11.39
C GLY A 379 6.58 3.67 9.86
N ILE A 380 5.49 3.80 9.10
CA ILE A 380 5.51 3.89 7.63
C ILE A 380 4.61 5.05 7.20
N PRO A 381 5.06 6.31 7.29
CA PRO A 381 4.26 7.45 6.91
C PRO A 381 3.85 7.38 5.44
N ALA A 382 2.65 7.88 5.14
CA ALA A 382 2.22 8.12 3.77
C ALA A 382 3.19 9.11 3.10
N GLU A 383 3.46 8.96 1.79
CA GLU A 383 4.55 9.65 1.12
C GLU A 383 4.15 10.24 -0.23
N ILE A 384 4.55 11.48 -0.49
CA ILE A 384 4.71 12.07 -1.81
C ILE A 384 6.21 12.09 -2.10
N SER A 385 6.66 11.39 -3.14
CA SER A 385 8.09 11.30 -3.45
C SER A 385 8.47 12.33 -4.51
N LEU A 386 9.47 13.17 -4.20
CA LEU A 386 10.13 14.05 -5.17
C LEU A 386 11.47 13.45 -5.57
N LEU A 387 11.54 12.89 -6.77
CA LEU A 387 12.80 12.45 -7.36
C LEU A 387 13.38 13.60 -8.19
N VAL A 388 14.60 13.98 -7.87
CA VAL A 388 15.36 15.00 -8.63
C VAL A 388 16.48 14.27 -9.35
N LEU A 389 16.46 14.35 -10.69
CA LEU A 389 17.48 13.73 -11.52
C LEU A 389 18.80 14.51 -11.39
N THR A 390 19.90 13.84 -11.10
CA THR A 390 21.22 14.46 -10.94
C THR A 390 22.25 13.71 -11.77
N GLN A 391 23.16 14.44 -12.41
CA GLN A 391 24.32 13.83 -13.07
C GLN A 391 25.22 13.10 -12.05
N ASP A 392 25.88 12.03 -12.50
CA ASP A 392 26.86 11.32 -11.68
C ASP A 392 28.09 12.18 -11.39
#